data_8069f010f4799268752b682ebc48744d
#
_entry.id   8069f010f4799268752b682ebc48744d
#
_cell.length_a   1.000
_cell.length_b   1.000
_cell.length_c   1.000
_cell.angle_alpha   90.00
_cell.angle_beta   90.00
_cell.angle_gamma   90.00
#
_symmetry.space_group_name_H-M   'P 1'
#
loop_
_entity.id
_entity.type
_entity.pdbx_description
1 polymer ?
#
loop_
_entity_poly.entity_id
_entity_poly.type
_entity_poly.pdbx_seq_one_letter_code
_entity_poly.pdbx_strand_id
1 'polypeptide(L)'
;NQLSKNQSNLRSDLQAKLSTKIGHLKEAHENETKINSKKIVDLEGKDNYLMEKTAFHSKAASAQSCRELYEHGFTKDGYYLVDPDGRYTGQPSFEVFCQFCRFCMKHHAYTKVIPKTRTFEISSQLSEDFFTEIVYDGNVKQIEGLIEHSGSCWQQIKFGCLVMPLHFEGINHGFWKDRSGTERYFYDGMDYNGRKCQCSNTNGQCQSNKNALCNCDVRPKFHSEDKGTIRAEWILPITAFGYKFHGHSLNTFNAQNGYHWRSSLQR
;
A
#
# COMPACT_ATOMS: atom_id res chain seq x y z
N ASN A 1 -37.26 -14.42 -89.45
CA ASN A 1 -36.66 -15.41 -88.52
C ASN A 1 -35.30 -15.02 -87.91
N GLN A 2 -34.71 -13.93 -88.36
CA GLN A 2 -33.45 -13.42 -87.79
C GLN A 2 -33.67 -12.71 -86.39
N LEU A 3 -34.82 -12.05 -86.25
CA LEU A 3 -35.22 -11.37 -85.01
C LEU A 3 -35.44 -12.36 -83.86
N SER A 4 -36.03 -13.53 -84.07
CA SER A 4 -36.28 -14.55 -83.06
C SER A 4 -34.97 -15.19 -82.55
N LYS A 5 -33.97 -15.40 -83.45
CA LYS A 5 -32.65 -15.87 -83.06
C LYS A 5 -31.88 -14.84 -82.24
N ASN A 6 -31.98 -13.58 -82.60
CA ASN A 6 -31.32 -12.50 -81.85
C ASN A 6 -31.91 -12.35 -80.45
N GLN A 7 -33.23 -12.47 -80.30
CA GLN A 7 -33.90 -12.43 -78.98
C GLN A 7 -33.52 -13.60 -78.10
N SER A 8 -33.40 -14.87 -78.69
CA SER A 8 -32.98 -16.02 -77.88
C SER A 8 -31.53 -15.93 -77.44
N ASN A 9 -30.64 -15.44 -78.26
CA ASN A 9 -29.24 -15.21 -77.93
C ASN A 9 -29.06 -14.13 -76.84
N LEU A 10 -29.80 -13.01 -76.93
CA LEU A 10 -29.76 -11.96 -75.96
C LEU A 10 -30.27 -12.44 -74.57
N ARG A 11 -31.35 -13.23 -74.58
CA ARG A 11 -31.93 -13.82 -73.36
C ARG A 11 -30.97 -14.81 -72.70
N SER A 12 -30.26 -15.64 -73.48
CA SER A 12 -29.26 -16.54 -72.99
C SER A 12 -28.04 -15.83 -72.39
N ASP A 13 -27.56 -14.78 -73.05
CA ASP A 13 -26.45 -13.95 -72.55
C ASP A 13 -26.79 -13.23 -71.25
N LEU A 14 -28.00 -12.65 -71.19
CA LEU A 14 -28.50 -12.01 -69.95
C LEU A 14 -28.66 -13.00 -68.81
N GLN A 15 -29.12 -14.22 -69.09
CA GLN A 15 -29.31 -15.27 -68.09
C GLN A 15 -27.97 -15.78 -67.54
N ALA A 16 -26.96 -15.92 -68.42
CA ALA A 16 -25.60 -16.27 -68.04
C ALA A 16 -24.94 -15.19 -67.16
N LYS A 17 -25.07 -13.92 -67.57
CA LYS A 17 -24.56 -12.77 -66.80
C LYS A 17 -25.23 -12.65 -65.43
N LEU A 18 -26.57 -12.86 -65.37
CA LEU A 18 -27.31 -12.86 -64.12
C LEU A 18 -26.88 -13.99 -63.18
N SER A 19 -26.73 -15.20 -63.68
CA SER A 19 -26.24 -16.37 -62.91
C SER A 19 -24.87 -16.14 -62.34
N THR A 20 -23.94 -15.56 -63.11
CA THR A 20 -22.60 -15.21 -62.64
C THR A 20 -22.66 -14.16 -61.52
N LYS A 21 -23.46 -13.11 -61.69
CA LYS A 21 -23.65 -12.08 -60.69
C LYS A 21 -24.24 -12.63 -59.38
N ILE A 22 -25.25 -13.50 -59.47
CA ILE A 22 -25.84 -14.20 -58.32
C ILE A 22 -24.80 -15.08 -57.62
N GLY A 23 -23.92 -15.78 -58.35
CA GLY A 23 -22.81 -16.57 -57.82
C GLY A 23 -21.85 -15.71 -56.98
N HIS A 24 -21.40 -14.60 -57.54
CA HIS A 24 -20.52 -13.67 -56.83
C HIS A 24 -21.19 -13.04 -55.57
N LEU A 25 -22.48 -12.72 -55.64
CA LEU A 25 -23.22 -12.19 -54.49
C LEU A 25 -23.36 -13.23 -53.37
N LYS A 26 -23.61 -14.50 -53.73
CA LYS A 26 -23.68 -15.59 -52.72
C LYS A 26 -22.33 -15.81 -52.04
N GLU A 27 -21.26 -15.86 -52.82
CA GLU A 27 -19.91 -16.00 -52.28
C GLU A 27 -19.50 -14.85 -51.38
N ALA A 28 -19.83 -13.59 -51.77
CA ALA A 28 -19.60 -12.41 -50.95
C ALA A 28 -20.38 -12.48 -49.63
N HIS A 29 -21.66 -12.88 -49.66
CA HIS A 29 -22.50 -13.05 -48.49
C HIS A 29 -22.00 -14.14 -47.53
N GLU A 30 -21.57 -15.30 -48.08
CA GLU A 30 -20.98 -16.37 -47.28
C GLU A 30 -19.68 -15.92 -46.57
N ASN A 31 -18.83 -15.18 -47.28
CA ASN A 31 -17.60 -14.65 -46.74
C ASN A 31 -17.88 -13.62 -45.63
N GLU A 32 -18.84 -12.71 -45.83
CA GLU A 32 -19.27 -11.75 -44.84
C GLU A 32 -19.85 -12.44 -43.58
N THR A 33 -20.67 -13.46 -43.77
CA THR A 33 -21.23 -14.28 -42.69
C THR A 33 -20.13 -14.98 -41.87
N LYS A 34 -19.10 -15.54 -42.50
CA LYS A 34 -17.94 -16.15 -41.83
C LYS A 34 -17.15 -15.13 -41.03
N ILE A 35 -16.92 -13.94 -41.61
CA ILE A 35 -16.20 -12.86 -40.93
C ILE A 35 -16.99 -12.38 -39.68
N ASN A 36 -18.30 -12.22 -39.83
CA ASN A 36 -19.14 -11.78 -38.70
C ASN A 36 -19.25 -12.81 -37.59
N SER A 37 -19.36 -14.11 -37.95
CA SER A 37 -19.32 -15.21 -36.97
C SER A 37 -18.00 -15.23 -36.18
N LYS A 38 -16.89 -15.00 -36.84
CA LYS A 38 -15.57 -14.95 -36.17
C LYS A 38 -15.44 -13.74 -35.22
N LYS A 39 -15.99 -12.60 -35.64
CA LYS A 39 -16.04 -11.38 -34.76
C LYS A 39 -16.92 -11.60 -33.54
N ILE A 40 -18.06 -12.27 -33.68
CA ILE A 40 -18.96 -12.57 -32.56
C ILE A 40 -18.24 -13.43 -31.52
N VAL A 41 -17.56 -14.51 -31.93
CA VAL A 41 -16.80 -15.39 -31.03
C VAL A 41 -15.69 -14.61 -30.30
N ASP A 42 -14.99 -13.71 -30.99
CA ASP A 42 -13.95 -12.86 -30.38
C ASP A 42 -14.53 -11.87 -29.36
N LEU A 43 -15.70 -11.29 -29.65
CA LEU A 43 -16.41 -10.39 -28.71
C LEU A 43 -16.93 -11.14 -27.49
N GLU A 44 -17.53 -12.30 -27.65
CA GLU A 44 -17.99 -13.14 -26.54
C GLU A 44 -16.82 -13.56 -25.62
N GLY A 45 -15.67 -13.88 -26.19
CA GLY A 45 -14.46 -14.16 -25.43
C GLY A 45 -13.97 -12.94 -24.62
N LYS A 46 -14.04 -11.74 -25.17
CA LYS A 46 -13.69 -10.49 -24.48
C LYS A 46 -14.68 -10.15 -23.39
N ASP A 47 -15.97 -10.32 -23.62
CA ASP A 47 -17.01 -10.06 -22.61
C ASP A 47 -16.87 -11.01 -21.41
N ASN A 48 -16.62 -12.31 -21.65
CA ASN A 48 -16.37 -13.27 -20.58
C ASN A 48 -15.14 -12.89 -19.75
N TYR A 49 -14.03 -12.50 -20.40
CA TYR A 49 -12.83 -12.01 -19.73
C TYR A 49 -13.11 -10.76 -18.87
N LEU A 50 -13.89 -9.81 -19.40
CA LEU A 50 -14.25 -8.59 -18.67
C LEU A 50 -15.16 -8.89 -17.47
N MET A 51 -16.11 -9.81 -17.62
CA MET A 51 -16.99 -10.24 -16.51
C MET A 51 -16.20 -10.94 -15.40
N GLU A 52 -15.28 -11.84 -15.73
CA GLU A 52 -14.40 -12.47 -14.73
C GLU A 52 -13.53 -11.45 -14.02
N LYS A 53 -12.95 -10.50 -14.76
CA LYS A 53 -12.13 -9.43 -14.20
C LYS A 53 -12.94 -8.51 -13.28
N THR A 54 -14.18 -8.17 -13.66
CA THR A 54 -15.07 -7.34 -12.85
C THR A 54 -15.51 -8.06 -11.58
N ALA A 55 -15.85 -9.35 -11.65
CA ALA A 55 -16.18 -10.18 -10.50
C ALA A 55 -14.99 -10.32 -9.54
N PHE A 56 -13.78 -10.49 -10.08
CA PHE A 56 -12.56 -10.53 -9.29
C PHE A 56 -12.31 -9.21 -8.56
N HIS A 57 -12.43 -8.07 -9.25
CA HIS A 57 -12.27 -6.75 -8.62
C HIS A 57 -13.37 -6.46 -7.59
N SER A 58 -14.60 -6.90 -7.83
CA SER A 58 -15.71 -6.74 -6.88
C SER A 58 -15.48 -7.52 -5.58
N LYS A 59 -14.94 -8.74 -5.64
CA LYS A 59 -14.56 -9.51 -4.45
C LYS A 59 -13.39 -8.88 -3.72
N ALA A 60 -12.38 -8.38 -4.45
CA ALA A 60 -11.27 -7.67 -3.85
C ALA A 60 -11.74 -6.41 -3.09
N ALA A 61 -12.62 -5.62 -3.70
CA ALA A 61 -13.12 -4.37 -3.13
C ALA A 61 -14.06 -4.54 -1.92
N SER A 62 -14.48 -5.77 -1.58
CA SER A 62 -15.34 -6.06 -0.42
C SER A 62 -14.61 -6.77 0.71
N ALA A 63 -13.36 -7.15 0.53
CA ALA A 63 -12.59 -7.85 1.53
C ALA A 63 -12.13 -6.90 2.65
N GLN A 64 -12.30 -7.30 3.89
CA GLN A 64 -11.91 -6.50 5.06
C GLN A 64 -10.41 -6.51 5.31
N SER A 65 -9.68 -7.50 4.77
CA SER A 65 -8.25 -7.65 4.98
C SER A 65 -7.59 -8.54 3.91
N CYS A 66 -6.26 -8.55 3.88
CA CYS A 66 -5.51 -9.47 3.03
C CYS A 66 -5.78 -10.96 3.35
N ARG A 67 -6.15 -11.28 4.57
CA ARG A 67 -6.54 -12.64 4.95
C ARG A 67 -7.82 -13.05 4.23
N GLU A 68 -8.83 -12.22 4.23
CA GLU A 68 -10.07 -12.50 3.53
C GLU A 68 -9.86 -12.58 2.01
N LEU A 69 -9.00 -11.72 1.46
CA LEU A 69 -8.56 -11.86 0.07
C LEU A 69 -7.94 -13.24 -0.20
N TYR A 70 -7.08 -13.72 0.70
CA TYR A 70 -6.50 -15.05 0.58
C TYR A 70 -7.57 -16.16 0.60
N GLU A 71 -8.55 -16.06 1.49
CA GLU A 71 -9.69 -16.98 1.57
C GLU A 71 -10.57 -16.94 0.30
N HIS A 72 -10.61 -15.80 -0.38
CA HIS A 72 -11.22 -15.64 -1.72
C HIS A 72 -10.35 -16.10 -2.89
N GLY A 73 -9.17 -16.68 -2.62
CA GLY A 73 -8.27 -17.26 -3.63
C GLY A 73 -7.20 -16.31 -4.18
N PHE A 74 -7.04 -15.12 -3.62
CA PHE A 74 -5.95 -14.22 -3.98
C PHE A 74 -4.66 -14.70 -3.32
N THR A 75 -3.62 -14.99 -4.13
CA THR A 75 -2.36 -15.56 -3.64
C THR A 75 -1.12 -14.83 -4.11
N LYS A 76 -1.28 -13.80 -4.92
CA LYS A 76 -0.17 -13.02 -5.48
C LYS A 76 0.06 -11.78 -4.63
N ASP A 77 1.29 -11.59 -4.15
CA ASP A 77 1.68 -10.38 -3.44
C ASP A 77 1.44 -9.13 -4.30
N GLY A 78 0.94 -8.07 -3.69
CA GLY A 78 0.63 -6.83 -4.41
C GLY A 78 -0.28 -5.89 -3.65
N TYR A 79 -0.66 -4.81 -4.33
CA TYR A 79 -1.58 -3.82 -3.81
C TYR A 79 -3.03 -4.22 -4.09
N TYR A 80 -3.86 -4.10 -3.06
CA TYR A 80 -5.28 -4.44 -3.11
C TYR A 80 -6.09 -3.40 -2.34
N LEU A 81 -7.34 -3.22 -2.76
CA LEU A 81 -8.31 -2.46 -1.99
C LEU A 81 -8.93 -3.35 -0.91
N VAL A 82 -8.99 -2.86 0.31
CA VAL A 82 -9.69 -3.50 1.43
C VAL A 82 -10.66 -2.52 2.06
N ASP A 83 -11.72 -3.06 2.64
CA ASP A 83 -12.81 -2.32 3.25
C ASP A 83 -13.08 -2.89 4.66
N PRO A 84 -12.33 -2.45 5.67
CA PRO A 84 -12.35 -3.09 7.00
C PRO A 84 -13.71 -3.06 7.70
N ASP A 85 -14.54 -2.07 7.47
CA ASP A 85 -15.88 -1.94 8.07
C ASP A 85 -16.98 -2.53 7.18
N GLY A 86 -16.60 -3.06 6.03
CA GLY A 86 -17.50 -3.79 5.14
C GLY A 86 -18.15 -2.93 4.06
N ARG A 87 -18.55 -3.60 3.00
CA ARG A 87 -19.11 -2.97 1.80
C ARG A 87 -20.34 -2.13 2.12
N TYR A 88 -20.36 -0.89 1.64
CA TYR A 88 -21.45 0.08 1.83
C TYR A 88 -21.66 0.59 3.25
N THR A 89 -20.74 0.37 4.16
CA THR A 89 -20.78 0.87 5.53
C THR A 89 -19.54 1.73 5.84
N GLY A 90 -19.70 2.72 6.70
CA GLY A 90 -18.60 3.49 7.31
C GLY A 90 -17.69 4.22 6.32
N GLN A 91 -16.42 3.85 6.29
CA GLN A 91 -15.39 4.49 5.50
C GLN A 91 -15.23 3.80 4.13
N PRO A 92 -14.79 4.52 3.07
CA PRO A 92 -14.53 3.89 1.77
C PRO A 92 -13.36 2.91 1.85
N SER A 93 -13.30 1.94 0.93
CA SER A 93 -12.14 1.06 0.78
C SER A 93 -10.85 1.84 0.53
N PHE A 94 -9.71 1.32 0.97
CA PHE A 94 -8.40 1.93 0.76
C PHE A 94 -7.34 0.91 0.36
N GLU A 95 -6.24 1.38 -0.20
CA GLU A 95 -5.18 0.53 -0.72
C GLU A 95 -4.25 0.05 0.38
N VAL A 96 -3.97 -1.24 0.38
CA VAL A 96 -2.98 -1.90 1.24
C VAL A 96 -2.09 -2.81 0.42
N PHE A 97 -0.89 -3.10 0.92
CA PHE A 97 -0.05 -4.13 0.32
C PHE A 97 -0.29 -5.46 1.02
N CYS A 98 -0.75 -6.46 0.27
CA CYS A 98 -0.91 -7.82 0.75
C CYS A 98 0.33 -8.65 0.45
N GLN A 99 0.82 -9.32 1.48
CA GLN A 99 1.86 -10.33 1.35
C GLN A 99 1.29 -11.68 1.78
N PHE A 100 1.29 -12.64 0.85
CA PHE A 100 0.73 -13.98 1.07
C PHE A 100 1.85 -14.99 1.31
N CYS A 101 1.82 -15.65 2.46
CA CYS A 101 2.81 -16.68 2.79
C CYS A 101 2.33 -18.07 2.39
N ARG A 102 2.80 -18.56 1.23
CA ARG A 102 2.41 -19.88 0.69
C ARG A 102 2.95 -21.07 1.49
N PHE A 103 4.01 -20.88 2.27
CA PHE A 103 4.70 -21.94 3.01
C PHE A 103 4.60 -21.80 4.52
N CYS A 104 3.83 -20.85 5.03
CA CYS A 104 3.63 -20.70 6.47
C CYS A 104 2.61 -21.72 6.96
N MET A 105 2.94 -22.44 8.04
CA MET A 105 2.10 -23.51 8.62
C MET A 105 0.68 -23.07 9.00
N LYS A 106 0.37 -21.78 9.02
CA LYS A 106 -0.93 -21.19 9.39
C LYS A 106 -1.47 -20.21 8.37
N HIS A 107 -1.21 -20.41 7.08
CA HIS A 107 -1.78 -19.58 6.00
C HIS A 107 -1.86 -18.08 6.36
N HIS A 108 -0.72 -17.47 6.66
CA HIS A 108 -0.70 -16.08 7.05
C HIS A 108 -0.65 -15.18 5.82
N ALA A 109 -1.65 -14.35 5.68
CA ALA A 109 -1.59 -13.17 4.85
C ALA A 109 -1.25 -11.97 5.74
N TYR A 110 -0.28 -11.16 5.31
CA TYR A 110 0.08 -9.92 6.01
C TYR A 110 -0.51 -8.74 5.27
N THR A 111 -1.25 -7.90 6.01
CA THR A 111 -1.74 -6.62 5.50
C THR A 111 -0.77 -5.53 5.92
N LYS A 112 -0.17 -4.84 4.95
CA LYS A 112 0.78 -3.75 5.20
C LYS A 112 0.17 -2.42 4.76
N VAL A 113 -0.04 -1.53 5.71
CA VAL A 113 -0.37 -0.14 5.43
C VAL A 113 0.93 0.63 5.31
N ILE A 114 1.23 1.11 4.11
CA ILE A 114 2.49 1.76 3.81
C ILE A 114 2.28 3.27 3.85
N PRO A 115 3.01 4.03 4.70
CA PRO A 115 2.91 5.46 4.69
C PRO A 115 3.47 6.04 3.39
N LYS A 116 2.83 7.08 2.85
CA LYS A 116 3.27 7.81 1.65
C LYS A 116 4.65 8.43 1.86
N THR A 117 4.86 9.00 3.04
CA THR A 117 6.17 9.52 3.44
C THR A 117 6.81 8.57 4.42
N ARG A 118 7.84 7.86 3.96
CA ARG A 118 8.53 6.82 4.74
C ARG A 118 9.73 7.31 5.51
N THR A 119 10.25 8.48 5.15
CA THR A 119 11.48 9.03 5.70
C THR A 119 11.32 10.54 5.81
N PHE A 120 11.64 11.09 6.97
CA PHE A 120 11.69 12.51 7.23
C PHE A 120 13.10 12.88 7.65
N GLU A 121 13.60 13.97 7.13
CA GLU A 121 14.89 14.53 7.51
C GLU A 121 14.66 15.80 8.33
N ILE A 122 15.28 15.86 9.50
CA ILE A 122 15.27 17.05 10.33
C ILE A 122 16.63 17.75 10.15
N SER A 123 16.61 18.96 9.63
CA SER A 123 17.83 19.75 9.50
C SER A 123 18.29 20.26 10.86
N SER A 124 19.57 20.14 11.15
CA SER A 124 20.19 20.69 12.35
C SER A 124 20.21 22.22 12.42
N GLN A 125 19.84 22.90 11.34
CA GLN A 125 19.71 24.36 11.30
C GLN A 125 18.38 24.87 11.88
N LEU A 126 17.45 23.96 12.21
CA LEU A 126 16.20 24.35 12.84
C LEU A 126 16.45 24.71 14.30
N SER A 127 16.12 25.94 14.67
CA SER A 127 16.09 26.44 16.04
C SER A 127 14.72 26.31 16.70
N GLU A 128 13.76 25.76 15.96
CA GLU A 128 12.35 25.64 16.35
C GLU A 128 11.92 24.19 16.42
N ASP A 129 10.86 23.92 17.17
CA ASP A 129 10.28 22.60 17.27
C ASP A 129 9.85 22.09 15.90
N PHE A 130 10.22 20.87 15.59
CA PHE A 130 9.86 20.18 14.35
C PHE A 130 8.69 19.26 14.59
N PHE A 131 7.75 19.27 13.64
CA PHE A 131 6.60 18.38 13.65
C PHE A 131 6.23 18.01 12.22
N THR A 132 5.95 16.74 11.97
CA THR A 132 5.49 16.26 10.68
C THR A 132 4.47 15.13 10.83
N GLU A 133 3.40 15.22 10.07
CA GLU A 133 2.36 14.18 10.01
C GLU A 133 2.76 13.02 9.11
N ILE A 134 2.33 11.82 9.47
CA ILE A 134 2.47 10.63 8.65
C ILE A 134 1.20 10.50 7.82
N VAL A 135 1.35 10.60 6.51
CA VAL A 135 0.25 10.42 5.56
C VAL A 135 0.22 8.97 5.11
N TYR A 136 -0.91 8.30 5.30
CA TYR A 136 -1.22 6.97 4.80
C TYR A 136 -2.14 7.05 3.57
N ASP A 137 -2.32 5.95 2.83
CA ASP A 137 -3.33 5.89 1.78
C ASP A 137 -4.75 5.83 2.35
N GLY A 138 -4.92 5.21 3.51
CA GLY A 138 -6.16 5.26 4.30
C GLY A 138 -6.13 6.34 5.37
N ASN A 139 -7.31 6.78 5.81
CA ASN A 139 -7.42 7.62 7.00
C ASN A 139 -7.27 6.81 8.30
N VAL A 140 -7.12 7.49 9.43
CA VAL A 140 -6.89 6.84 10.74
C VAL A 140 -8.02 5.85 11.08
N LYS A 141 -9.29 6.20 10.79
CA LYS A 141 -10.44 5.33 11.10
C LYS A 141 -10.46 4.04 10.26
N GLN A 142 -10.07 4.12 8.98
CA GLN A 142 -9.92 2.94 8.14
C GLN A 142 -8.84 2.00 8.67
N ILE A 143 -7.73 2.57 9.14
CA ILE A 143 -6.62 1.79 9.73
C ILE A 143 -7.03 1.22 11.10
N GLU A 144 -7.80 1.95 11.90
CA GLU A 144 -8.39 1.46 13.15
C GLU A 144 -9.29 0.24 12.90
N GLY A 145 -10.20 0.33 11.93
CA GLY A 145 -11.04 -0.81 11.53
C GLY A 145 -10.21 -2.02 11.10
N LEU A 146 -9.12 -1.81 10.35
CA LEU A 146 -8.21 -2.90 9.97
C LEU A 146 -7.52 -3.51 11.20
N ILE A 147 -7.13 -2.70 12.19
CA ILE A 147 -6.51 -3.15 13.44
C ILE A 147 -7.50 -3.98 14.26
N GLU A 148 -8.75 -3.54 14.39
CA GLU A 148 -9.81 -4.24 15.13
C GLU A 148 -10.11 -5.64 14.57
N HIS A 149 -10.02 -5.81 13.25
CA HIS A 149 -10.19 -7.10 12.57
C HIS A 149 -8.89 -7.93 12.52
N SER A 150 -7.85 -7.49 13.22
CA SER A 150 -6.52 -8.08 13.18
C SER A 150 -6.22 -8.92 14.42
N GLY A 151 -5.59 -10.09 14.24
CA GLY A 151 -5.15 -10.91 15.38
C GLY A 151 -3.94 -10.35 16.13
N SER A 152 -3.12 -9.55 15.45
CA SER A 152 -2.01 -8.79 16.04
C SER A 152 -1.51 -7.75 15.06
N CYS A 153 -1.18 -6.57 15.56
CA CYS A 153 -0.63 -5.48 14.78
C CYS A 153 0.64 -4.94 15.39
N TRP A 154 1.53 -4.45 14.54
CA TRP A 154 2.73 -3.75 15.01
C TRP A 154 3.16 -2.70 14.01
N GLN A 155 3.83 -1.70 14.51
CA GLN A 155 4.47 -0.68 13.70
C GLN A 155 5.92 -0.54 14.09
N GLN A 156 6.82 -0.59 13.11
CA GLN A 156 8.23 -0.36 13.32
C GLN A 156 8.55 1.12 13.16
N ILE A 157 9.36 1.64 14.06
CA ILE A 157 9.89 2.98 14.01
C ILE A 157 11.41 2.92 14.09
N LYS A 158 12.05 3.88 13.44
CA LYS A 158 13.50 4.01 13.42
C LYS A 158 13.86 5.48 13.44
N PHE A 159 14.74 5.85 14.35
CA PHE A 159 15.30 7.19 14.45
C PHE A 159 16.81 7.13 14.25
N GLY A 160 17.29 7.78 13.19
CA GLY A 160 18.71 7.97 12.95
C GLY A 160 19.15 9.31 13.52
N CYS A 161 20.27 9.35 14.21
CA CYS A 161 20.76 10.54 14.89
C CYS A 161 22.27 10.73 14.66
N LEU A 162 22.64 11.99 14.61
CA LEU A 162 24.02 12.46 14.74
C LEU A 162 24.01 13.60 15.73
N VAL A 163 24.46 13.36 16.96
CA VAL A 163 24.51 14.37 18.06
C VAL A 163 23.14 14.78 18.63
N MET A 164 22.01 14.41 18.05
CA MET A 164 20.67 14.77 18.59
C MET A 164 20.13 13.67 19.51
N PRO A 165 20.02 13.91 20.83
CA PRO A 165 19.48 12.94 21.76
C PRO A 165 17.94 12.86 21.63
N LEU A 166 17.38 11.69 21.92
CA LEU A 166 15.95 11.53 22.11
C LEU A 166 15.54 12.00 23.52
N HIS A 167 16.44 11.75 24.51
CA HIS A 167 16.28 12.19 25.89
C HIS A 167 17.60 12.77 26.39
N PHE A 168 17.53 13.94 26.99
CA PHE A 168 18.71 14.59 27.53
C PHE A 168 18.35 15.43 28.77
N GLU A 169 19.12 15.30 29.85
CA GLU A 169 18.93 16.03 31.11
C GLU A 169 17.50 15.97 31.67
N GLY A 170 16.84 14.83 31.52
CA GLY A 170 15.45 14.65 31.96
C GLY A 170 14.41 15.18 30.99
N ILE A 171 14.82 15.79 29.88
CA ILE A 171 13.95 16.37 28.86
C ILE A 171 13.76 15.39 27.72
N ASN A 172 12.52 15.28 27.21
CA ASN A 172 12.20 14.54 26.00
C ASN A 172 12.29 15.46 24.79
N HIS A 173 13.13 15.14 23.86
CA HIS A 173 13.28 15.87 22.61
C HIS A 173 12.53 15.19 21.47
N GLY A 174 12.84 13.94 21.18
CA GLY A 174 12.16 13.17 20.14
C GLY A 174 10.83 12.59 20.65
N PHE A 175 9.77 12.69 19.85
CA PHE A 175 8.47 12.12 20.16
C PHE A 175 7.76 11.64 18.89
N TRP A 176 6.74 10.82 19.10
CA TRP A 176 5.77 10.48 18.09
C TRP A 176 4.35 10.61 18.65
N LYS A 177 3.36 10.79 17.79
CA LYS A 177 1.96 10.87 18.20
C LYS A 177 1.24 9.59 17.85
N ASP A 178 0.47 9.08 18.79
CA ASP A 178 -0.43 7.97 18.57
C ASP A 178 -1.69 8.40 17.80
N ARG A 179 -2.61 7.47 17.54
CA ARG A 179 -3.86 7.73 16.81
C ARG A 179 -4.77 8.77 17.49
N SER A 180 -4.66 8.94 18.79
CA SER A 180 -5.40 9.98 19.56
C SER A 180 -4.73 11.34 19.54
N GLY A 181 -3.53 11.46 18.95
CA GLY A 181 -2.73 12.66 18.96
C GLY A 181 -1.88 12.83 20.22
N THR A 182 -1.87 11.84 21.13
CA THR A 182 -1.08 11.87 22.35
C THR A 182 0.40 11.67 22.04
N GLU A 183 1.27 12.51 22.59
CA GLU A 183 2.71 12.39 22.46
C GLU A 183 3.26 11.20 23.25
N ARG A 184 4.12 10.43 22.59
CA ARG A 184 4.77 9.25 23.14
C ARG A 184 6.29 9.36 22.95
N TYR A 185 7.01 8.85 23.94
CA TYR A 185 8.47 9.02 24.04
C TYR A 185 9.23 7.69 24.12
N PHE A 186 8.54 6.55 24.06
CA PHE A 186 9.14 5.23 24.04
C PHE A 186 9.29 4.70 22.59
N TYR A 187 10.27 3.84 22.38
CA TYR A 187 10.62 3.30 21.06
C TYR A 187 10.72 1.79 21.06
N ASP A 188 10.13 1.13 22.06
CA ASP A 188 9.99 -0.32 22.12
C ASP A 188 8.69 -0.69 22.86
N GLY A 189 8.09 -1.80 22.44
CA GLY A 189 6.74 -2.20 22.81
C GLY A 189 6.50 -2.70 24.24
N MET A 190 7.43 -2.52 25.18
CA MET A 190 7.35 -3.10 26.53
C MET A 190 7.02 -2.10 27.65
N ASP A 191 7.27 -0.83 27.45
CA ASP A 191 7.02 0.21 28.46
C ASP A 191 6.35 1.43 27.83
N TYR A 192 5.03 1.38 27.72
CA TYR A 192 4.22 2.40 27.07
C TYR A 192 4.21 3.76 27.78
N ASN A 193 4.63 3.81 29.04
CA ASN A 193 4.76 5.03 29.83
C ASN A 193 6.22 5.46 29.99
N GLY A 194 7.16 4.64 29.48
CA GLY A 194 8.59 4.87 29.62
C GLY A 194 9.17 5.81 28.58
N ARG A 195 10.48 5.94 28.63
CA ARG A 195 11.32 6.74 27.73
C ARG A 195 12.46 5.93 27.17
N LYS A 196 12.25 4.61 26.99
CA LYS A 196 13.31 3.66 26.68
C LYS A 196 13.27 3.24 25.22
N CYS A 197 14.44 3.04 24.65
CA CYS A 197 14.63 2.39 23.37
C CYS A 197 14.93 0.90 23.56
N GLN A 198 14.87 0.14 22.47
CA GLN A 198 15.09 -1.30 22.46
C GLN A 198 16.44 -1.69 23.12
N CYS A 199 17.51 -0.92 22.89
CA CYS A 199 18.83 -1.17 23.47
C CYS A 199 18.80 -1.20 25.01
N SER A 200 18.05 -0.30 25.63
CA SER A 200 17.92 -0.26 27.10
C SER A 200 17.10 -1.44 27.65
N ASN A 201 16.12 -1.91 26.90
CA ASN A 201 15.24 -3.01 27.32
C ASN A 201 15.86 -4.39 27.11
N THR A 202 16.60 -4.60 26.02
CA THR A 202 17.11 -5.92 25.64
C THR A 202 18.42 -6.28 26.33
N ASN A 203 19.36 -5.33 26.44
CA ASN A 203 20.69 -5.58 26.98
C ASN A 203 21.03 -4.69 28.19
N GLY A 204 20.11 -3.82 28.59
CA GLY A 204 20.34 -2.83 29.68
C GLY A 204 21.44 -1.82 29.36
N GLN A 205 21.90 -1.75 28.12
CA GLN A 205 22.99 -0.87 27.69
C GLN A 205 22.76 -0.34 26.29
N CYS A 206 22.75 0.97 26.13
CA CYS A 206 22.78 1.65 24.85
C CYS A 206 24.19 2.12 24.56
N GLN A 207 24.79 1.67 23.45
CA GLN A 207 26.18 1.95 23.06
C GLN A 207 27.18 1.82 24.25
N SER A 208 27.08 0.72 25.02
CA SER A 208 27.94 0.47 26.19
C SER A 208 27.75 1.43 27.37
N ASN A 209 26.73 2.29 27.37
CA ASN A 209 26.38 3.16 28.46
C ASN A 209 25.14 2.66 29.21
N LYS A 210 25.32 2.23 30.46
CA LYS A 210 24.25 1.68 31.30
C LYS A 210 23.19 2.71 31.71
N ASN A 211 23.53 4.00 31.65
CA ASN A 211 22.64 5.09 32.06
C ASN A 211 21.88 5.72 30.90
N ALA A 212 22.23 5.38 29.66
CA ALA A 212 21.52 5.90 28.49
C ALA A 212 20.22 5.14 28.26
N LEU A 213 19.17 5.85 27.92
CA LEU A 213 17.85 5.29 27.61
C LEU A 213 17.77 4.85 26.14
N CYS A 214 18.51 5.55 25.26
CA CYS A 214 18.58 5.30 23.82
C CYS A 214 20.03 5.41 23.31
N ASN A 215 20.34 4.83 22.16
CA ASN A 215 21.65 4.97 21.53
C ASN A 215 21.94 6.44 21.16
N CYS A 216 20.92 7.15 20.73
CA CYS A 216 21.02 8.56 20.40
C CYS A 216 21.34 9.45 21.62
N ASP A 217 21.04 9.01 22.84
CA ASP A 217 21.28 9.77 24.07
C ASP A 217 22.76 9.79 24.48
N VAL A 218 23.57 8.88 23.92
CA VAL A 218 25.01 8.79 24.20
C VAL A 218 25.84 9.88 23.49
N ARG A 219 25.19 10.70 22.65
CA ARG A 219 25.85 11.72 21.81
C ARG A 219 26.96 11.16 20.93
N PRO A 220 26.64 10.22 20.07
CA PRO A 220 27.66 9.55 19.24
C PRO A 220 28.32 10.59 18.31
N LYS A 221 29.64 10.49 18.17
CA LYS A 221 30.39 11.26 17.15
C LYS A 221 30.11 10.78 15.73
N PHE A 222 29.49 9.61 15.61
CA PHE A 222 29.12 8.97 14.34
C PHE A 222 27.62 8.77 14.30
N HIS A 223 27.12 8.53 13.12
CA HIS A 223 25.71 8.23 12.91
C HIS A 223 25.30 7.02 13.76
N SER A 224 24.28 7.19 14.60
CA SER A 224 23.64 6.15 15.40
C SER A 224 22.19 6.02 15.05
N GLU A 225 21.58 4.92 15.49
CA GLU A 225 20.15 4.71 15.29
C GLU A 225 19.51 4.04 16.51
N ASP A 226 18.29 4.45 16.79
CA ASP A 226 17.35 3.76 17.63
C ASP A 226 16.20 3.23 16.81
N LYS A 227 15.79 2.00 17.10
CA LYS A 227 14.67 1.35 16.44
C LYS A 227 13.82 0.64 17.47
N GLY A 228 12.57 0.44 17.14
CA GLY A 228 11.68 -0.31 17.99
C GLY A 228 10.45 -0.80 17.24
N THR A 229 9.71 -1.68 17.91
CA THR A 229 8.47 -2.23 17.39
C THR A 229 7.36 -1.94 18.38
N ILE A 230 6.44 -1.09 18.01
CA ILE A 230 5.25 -0.78 18.79
C ILE A 230 4.20 -1.84 18.51
N ARG A 231 3.77 -2.56 19.56
CA ARG A 231 2.79 -3.66 19.50
C ARG A 231 1.48 -3.37 20.22
N ALA A 232 1.36 -2.18 20.82
CA ALA A 232 0.16 -1.76 21.50
C ALA A 232 -0.89 -1.31 20.47
N GLU A 233 -1.79 -2.20 20.11
CA GLU A 233 -2.81 -1.98 19.08
C GLU A 233 -3.68 -0.77 19.35
N TRP A 234 -3.94 -0.48 20.63
CA TRP A 234 -4.79 0.64 21.06
C TRP A 234 -4.19 2.04 20.82
N ILE A 235 -2.88 2.14 20.49
CA ILE A 235 -2.22 3.41 20.15
C ILE A 235 -1.83 3.51 18.67
N LEU A 236 -1.94 2.43 17.91
CA LEU A 236 -1.65 2.43 16.47
C LEU A 236 -2.85 2.94 15.65
N PRO A 237 -2.62 3.56 14.50
CA PRO A 237 -1.32 3.84 13.90
C PRO A 237 -0.62 5.05 14.52
N ILE A 238 0.70 5.16 14.30
CA ILE A 238 1.45 6.38 14.59
C ILE A 238 1.05 7.45 13.57
N THR A 239 0.67 8.64 14.05
CA THR A 239 0.13 9.70 13.19
C THR A 239 1.12 10.82 12.89
N ALA A 240 2.15 10.98 13.72
CA ALA A 240 3.15 12.02 13.50
C ALA A 240 4.48 11.72 14.19
N PHE A 241 5.54 12.40 13.73
CA PHE A 241 6.82 12.49 14.41
C PHE A 241 7.16 13.94 14.72
N GLY A 242 7.92 14.16 15.78
CA GLY A 242 8.38 15.49 16.13
C GLY A 242 9.66 15.48 16.96
N TYR A 243 10.24 16.67 17.06
CA TYR A 243 11.43 16.94 17.86
C TYR A 243 11.34 18.33 18.48
N LYS A 244 11.57 18.41 19.79
CA LYS A 244 11.51 19.65 20.59
C LYS A 244 12.90 20.14 20.92
N PHE A 245 13.23 21.36 20.58
CA PHE A 245 14.55 21.95 20.79
C PHE A 245 14.74 22.58 22.18
N HIS A 246 13.67 22.91 22.90
CA HIS A 246 13.67 23.44 24.27
C HIS A 246 14.70 24.58 24.54
N GLY A 247 14.96 25.40 23.54
CA GLY A 247 15.84 26.55 23.68
C GLY A 247 17.32 26.25 23.91
N HIS A 248 17.72 24.98 23.88
CA HIS A 248 19.14 24.62 23.90
C HIS A 248 19.75 24.97 22.55
N SER A 249 20.58 26.02 22.55
CA SER A 249 21.35 26.46 21.40
C SER A 249 22.14 25.26 20.84
N LEU A 250 21.79 24.81 19.66
CA LEU A 250 22.56 23.81 18.90
C LEU A 250 23.96 24.32 18.51
N ASN A 251 24.34 25.53 18.94
CA ASN A 251 25.66 26.11 18.70
C ASN A 251 26.82 25.26 19.25
N THR A 252 26.54 24.28 20.10
CA THR A 252 27.51 23.27 20.53
C THR A 252 27.50 22.02 19.64
N PHE A 253 26.62 21.96 18.66
CA PHE A 253 26.43 20.79 17.81
C PHE A 253 26.66 21.18 16.34
N ASN A 254 27.87 20.94 15.85
CA ASN A 254 28.19 21.01 14.41
C ASN A 254 27.49 19.85 13.67
N ALA A 255 26.19 19.99 13.49
CA ALA A 255 25.39 18.97 12.83
C ALA A 255 25.14 19.36 11.37
N GLN A 256 26.00 18.93 10.46
CA GLN A 256 25.83 19.10 9.02
C GLN A 256 25.06 17.96 8.33
N ASN A 257 24.49 17.01 9.08
CA ASN A 257 23.87 15.82 8.52
C ASN A 257 22.43 15.61 9.01
N GLY A 258 21.55 15.31 8.09
CA GLY A 258 20.12 15.10 8.32
C GLY A 258 19.78 13.82 9.10
N TYR A 259 18.55 13.74 9.61
CA TYR A 259 18.00 12.64 10.41
C TYR A 259 16.90 11.93 9.63
N HIS A 260 16.81 10.61 9.84
CA HIS A 260 15.85 9.80 9.12
C HIS A 260 14.87 9.12 10.07
N TRP A 261 13.57 9.37 9.89
CA TRP A 261 12.53 8.55 10.45
C TRP A 261 12.03 7.55 9.43
N ARG A 262 11.84 6.31 9.82
CA ARG A 262 11.16 5.30 9.01
C ARG A 262 10.03 4.67 9.81
N SER A 263 8.89 4.50 9.15
CA SER A 263 7.75 3.80 9.72
C SER A 263 7.19 2.79 8.71
N SER A 264 6.84 1.61 9.20
CA SER A 264 6.04 0.64 8.44
C SER A 264 5.08 -0.05 9.40
N LEU A 265 3.78 0.05 9.12
CA LEU A 265 2.77 -0.72 9.81
C LEU A 265 2.68 -2.09 9.15
N GLN A 266 2.81 -3.15 9.95
CA GLN A 266 2.69 -4.54 9.48
C GLN A 266 1.74 -5.30 10.40
N ARG A 267 1.00 -6.19 9.79
CA ARG A 267 0.09 -7.13 10.43
C ARG A 267 0.59 -8.56 10.29
#